data_eb8b8539d4bd5778f63c3f26d6961eca
#
_entry.id   eb8b8539d4bd5778f63c3f26d6961eca
#
_cell.length_a   1.000
_cell.length_b   1.000
_cell.length_c   1.000
_cell.angle_alpha   90.00
_cell.angle_beta   90.00
_cell.angle_gamma   90.00
#
_symmetry.space_group_name_H-M   'P 1'
#
loop_
_entity.id
_entity.type
_entity.pdbx_description
1 polymer ?
#
loop_
_entity_poly.entity_id
_entity_poly.type
_entity_poly.pdbx_seq_one_letter_code
_entity_poly.pdbx_strand_id
1 'polypeptide(L)'
;MRVFLSYSSSDRTLVEPIYLALRAQGHMVFFDPAELPAGEEYDARIRRAIEKSQLVLFMASPDSLDPGSYTLTELAIAQKTWGHPAGRVLPVILRPISLERIPPYLKSVTLLEPEGDLTASVADQVYRIAQARRRAS
;
A
#
# COMPACT_ATOMS: atom_id res chain seq x y z
N MET A 1 -0.67 -13.61 3.09
CA MET A 1 -0.84 -12.38 3.88
C MET A 1 -1.90 -11.51 3.20
N ARG A 2 -2.63 -10.74 3.97
CA ARG A 2 -3.61 -9.78 3.43
C ARG A 2 -2.95 -8.44 3.19
N VAL A 3 -2.98 -7.97 1.95
CA VAL A 3 -2.29 -6.76 1.51
C VAL A 3 -3.29 -5.77 0.92
N PHE A 4 -3.22 -4.53 1.34
CA PHE A 4 -4.01 -3.44 0.78
C PHE A 4 -3.11 -2.57 -0.10
N LEU A 5 -3.49 -2.39 -1.38
CA LEU A 5 -2.76 -1.51 -2.29
C LEU A 5 -3.43 -0.14 -2.31
N SER A 6 -2.73 0.86 -1.79
CA SER A 6 -3.18 2.26 -1.82
C SER A 6 -2.46 2.96 -2.97
N TYR A 7 -3.20 3.39 -3.99
CA TYR A 7 -2.61 3.98 -5.19
C TYR A 7 -3.58 4.94 -5.87
N SER A 8 -3.02 5.90 -6.60
CA SER A 8 -3.83 6.79 -7.44
C SER A 8 -4.28 6.05 -8.70
N SER A 9 -5.53 6.26 -9.11
CA SER A 9 -6.08 5.63 -10.32
C SER A 9 -5.25 5.92 -11.57
N SER A 10 -4.56 7.07 -11.62
CA SER A 10 -3.68 7.40 -12.73
C SER A 10 -2.43 6.52 -12.80
N ASP A 11 -2.10 5.81 -11.71
CA ASP A 11 -0.95 4.92 -11.65
C ASP A 11 -1.32 3.44 -11.84
N ARG A 12 -2.56 3.16 -12.20
CA ARG A 12 -3.07 1.78 -12.29
C ARG A 12 -2.21 0.89 -13.20
N THR A 13 -1.72 1.41 -14.32
CA THR A 13 -0.91 0.62 -15.25
C THR A 13 0.39 0.13 -14.63
N LEU A 14 0.96 0.91 -13.69
CA LEU A 14 2.16 0.50 -12.96
C LEU A 14 1.84 -0.46 -11.80
N VAL A 15 0.68 -0.30 -11.18
CA VAL A 15 0.31 -1.05 -9.98
C VAL A 15 -0.29 -2.41 -10.29
N GLU A 16 -1.01 -2.55 -11.41
CA GLU A 16 -1.66 -3.81 -11.77
C GLU A 16 -0.68 -5.00 -11.87
N PRO A 17 0.51 -4.86 -12.48
CA PRO A 17 1.47 -5.96 -12.48
C PRO A 17 1.93 -6.36 -11.08
N ILE A 18 2.02 -5.39 -10.16
CA ILE A 18 2.35 -5.66 -8.77
C ILE A 18 1.24 -6.49 -8.12
N TYR A 19 -0.01 -6.10 -8.34
CA TYR A 19 -1.17 -6.85 -7.86
C TYR A 19 -1.11 -8.31 -8.32
N LEU A 20 -0.88 -8.54 -9.60
CA LEU A 20 -0.82 -9.89 -10.17
C LEU A 20 0.34 -10.70 -9.58
N ALA A 21 1.50 -10.08 -9.41
CA ALA A 21 2.67 -10.75 -8.83
C ALA A 21 2.42 -11.16 -7.37
N LEU A 22 1.79 -10.30 -6.58
CA LEU A 22 1.48 -10.61 -5.19
C LEU A 22 0.45 -11.73 -5.08
N ARG A 23 -0.56 -11.73 -5.95
CA ARG A 23 -1.53 -12.83 -6.00
C ARG A 23 -0.86 -14.15 -6.36
N ALA A 24 0.08 -14.12 -7.29
CA ALA A 24 0.84 -15.31 -7.68
C ALA A 24 1.65 -15.89 -6.52
N GLN A 25 2.07 -15.04 -5.57
CA GLN A 25 2.74 -15.47 -4.34
C GLN A 25 1.78 -16.02 -3.28
N GLY A 26 0.48 -15.99 -3.52
CA GLY A 26 -0.52 -16.52 -2.61
C GLY A 26 -1.10 -15.49 -1.64
N HIS A 27 -0.83 -14.21 -1.83
CA HIS A 27 -1.40 -13.17 -0.97
C HIS A 27 -2.83 -12.84 -1.37
N MET A 28 -3.65 -12.46 -0.37
CA MET A 28 -4.97 -11.88 -0.58
C MET A 28 -4.78 -10.37 -0.72
N VAL A 29 -5.01 -9.85 -1.92
CA VAL A 29 -4.68 -8.45 -2.23
C VAL A 29 -5.96 -7.68 -2.52
N PHE A 30 -6.19 -6.61 -1.75
CA PHE A 30 -7.23 -5.64 -2.04
C PHE A 30 -6.66 -4.62 -3.03
N PHE A 31 -7.23 -4.57 -4.23
CA PHE A 31 -6.71 -3.74 -5.33
C PHE A 31 -7.78 -2.82 -5.90
N ASP A 32 -9.01 -3.30 -6.08
CA ASP A 32 -10.04 -2.57 -6.80
C ASP A 32 -11.23 -2.29 -5.88
N PRO A 33 -11.70 -1.02 -5.81
CA PRO A 33 -12.92 -0.71 -5.05
C PRO A 33 -14.14 -1.57 -5.42
N ALA A 34 -14.18 -2.09 -6.65
CA ALA A 34 -15.25 -3.00 -7.07
C ALA A 34 -15.29 -4.31 -6.29
N GLU A 35 -14.21 -4.67 -5.60
CA GLU A 35 -14.15 -5.86 -4.75
C GLU A 35 -14.89 -5.66 -3.42
N LEU A 36 -15.29 -4.43 -3.11
CA LEU A 36 -16.00 -4.13 -1.87
C LEU A 36 -17.48 -4.56 -1.96
N PRO A 37 -18.07 -4.99 -0.83
CA PRO A 37 -19.50 -5.35 -0.84
C PRO A 37 -20.37 -4.17 -1.27
N ALA A 38 -21.33 -4.44 -2.15
CA ALA A 38 -22.27 -3.42 -2.58
C ALA A 38 -23.21 -3.00 -1.44
N GLY A 39 -23.67 -1.77 -1.49
CA GLY A 39 -24.70 -1.26 -0.56
C GLY A 39 -24.15 -0.68 0.74
N GLU A 40 -22.85 -0.79 0.99
CA GLU A 40 -22.24 -0.17 2.17
C GLU A 40 -21.69 1.21 1.84
N GLU A 41 -21.51 2.04 2.87
CA GLU A 41 -20.81 3.31 2.72
C GLU A 41 -19.36 3.08 2.31
N TYR A 42 -18.89 3.84 1.32
CA TYR A 42 -17.56 3.63 0.72
C TYR A 42 -16.44 3.75 1.76
N ASP A 43 -16.46 4.83 2.56
CA ASP A 43 -15.39 5.05 3.54
C ASP A 43 -15.36 3.97 4.62
N ALA A 44 -16.52 3.48 5.04
CA ALA A 44 -16.60 2.39 6.02
C ALA A 44 -16.02 1.10 5.47
N ARG A 45 -16.27 0.81 4.19
CA ARG A 45 -15.73 -0.38 3.53
C ARG A 45 -14.21 -0.32 3.41
N ILE A 46 -13.69 0.83 3.00
CA ILE A 46 -12.24 1.04 2.88
C ILE A 46 -11.58 0.92 4.25
N ARG A 47 -12.17 1.52 5.28
CA ARG A 47 -11.65 1.43 6.65
C ARG A 47 -11.54 -0.02 7.09
N ARG A 48 -12.59 -0.81 6.89
CA ARG A 48 -12.55 -2.23 7.26
C ARG A 48 -11.51 -3.00 6.47
N ALA A 49 -11.36 -2.72 5.18
CA ALA A 49 -10.35 -3.38 4.35
C ALA A 49 -8.94 -3.09 4.85
N ILE A 50 -8.67 -1.85 5.23
CA ILE A 50 -7.37 -1.46 5.78
C ILE A 50 -7.15 -2.12 7.15
N GLU A 51 -8.13 -2.06 8.04
CA GLU A 51 -8.01 -2.63 9.39
C GLU A 51 -7.80 -4.14 9.37
N LYS A 52 -8.37 -4.84 8.38
CA LYS A 52 -8.20 -6.29 8.22
C LYS A 52 -6.91 -6.67 7.51
N SER A 53 -6.23 -5.72 6.91
CA SER A 53 -4.97 -5.98 6.21
C SER A 53 -3.82 -6.15 7.19
N GLN A 54 -2.86 -6.96 6.80
CA GLN A 54 -1.64 -7.15 7.55
C GLN A 54 -0.55 -6.19 7.09
N LEU A 55 -0.67 -5.72 5.85
CA LEU A 55 0.26 -4.79 5.23
C LEU A 55 -0.47 -3.87 4.26
N VAL A 56 -0.20 -2.58 4.35
CA VAL A 56 -0.63 -1.58 3.37
C VAL A 56 0.58 -1.18 2.54
N LEU A 57 0.48 -1.33 1.22
CA LEU A 57 1.47 -0.79 0.30
C LEU A 57 1.00 0.58 -0.14
N PHE A 58 1.69 1.62 0.29
CA PHE A 58 1.38 2.99 -0.13
C PHE A 58 2.24 3.33 -1.34
N MET A 59 1.60 3.45 -2.50
CA MET A 59 2.27 3.73 -3.76
C MET A 59 2.44 5.24 -3.91
N ALA A 60 3.61 5.74 -3.50
CA ALA A 60 3.89 7.17 -3.50
C ALA A 60 4.21 7.66 -4.91
N SER A 61 3.45 8.65 -5.35
CA SER A 61 3.63 9.33 -6.64
C SER A 61 3.16 10.77 -6.48
N PRO A 62 3.46 11.65 -7.44
CA PRO A 62 2.91 13.01 -7.39
C PRO A 62 1.39 13.01 -7.25
N ASP A 63 0.69 12.11 -7.94
CA ASP A 63 -0.77 12.07 -7.90
C ASP A 63 -1.31 11.51 -6.59
N SER A 64 -0.69 10.46 -6.04
CA SER A 64 -1.17 9.88 -4.78
C SER A 64 -0.94 10.79 -3.58
N LEU A 65 0.01 11.72 -3.68
CA LEU A 65 0.31 12.68 -2.61
C LEU A 65 -0.28 14.06 -2.88
N ASP A 66 -1.04 14.21 -3.95
CA ASP A 66 -1.70 15.46 -4.27
C ASP A 66 -2.77 15.78 -3.21
N PRO A 67 -2.83 17.02 -2.70
CA PRO A 67 -3.86 17.41 -1.73
C PRO A 67 -5.26 17.10 -2.28
N GLY A 68 -6.09 16.45 -1.47
CA GLY A 68 -7.41 16.01 -1.90
C GLY A 68 -7.46 14.63 -2.53
N SER A 69 -6.31 14.00 -2.76
CA SER A 69 -6.28 12.62 -3.25
C SER A 69 -6.89 11.67 -2.22
N TYR A 70 -7.68 10.71 -2.68
CA TYR A 70 -8.29 9.72 -1.80
C TYR A 70 -7.23 8.82 -1.13
N THR A 71 -6.08 8.63 -1.75
CA THR A 71 -4.97 7.89 -1.15
C THR A 71 -4.51 8.50 0.18
N LEU A 72 -4.58 9.84 0.32
CA LEU A 72 -4.27 10.49 1.59
C LEU A 72 -5.33 10.17 2.66
N THR A 73 -6.59 9.99 2.28
CA THR A 73 -7.64 9.52 3.18
C THR A 73 -7.33 8.10 3.66
N GLU A 74 -6.92 7.23 2.74
CA GLU A 74 -6.51 5.86 3.08
C GLU A 74 -5.32 5.86 4.02
N LEU A 75 -4.34 6.73 3.77
CA LEU A 75 -3.18 6.87 4.64
C LEU A 75 -3.58 7.35 6.03
N ALA A 76 -4.52 8.30 6.13
CA ALA A 76 -5.02 8.77 7.41
C ALA A 76 -5.70 7.65 8.19
N ILE A 77 -6.44 6.77 7.52
CA ILE A 77 -7.05 5.60 8.15
C ILE A 77 -5.96 4.66 8.69
N ALA A 78 -4.93 4.40 7.90
CA ALA A 78 -3.82 3.55 8.32
C ALA A 78 -3.12 4.14 9.54
N GLN A 79 -2.87 5.45 9.54
CA GLN A 79 -2.21 6.13 10.65
C GLN A 79 -3.06 6.09 11.93
N LYS A 80 -4.37 6.19 11.79
CA LYS A 80 -5.28 6.08 12.93
C LYS A 80 -5.31 4.66 13.48
N THR A 81 -5.23 3.67 12.60
CA THR A 81 -5.23 2.25 12.97
C THR A 81 -3.91 1.85 13.62
N TRP A 82 -2.80 2.29 13.04
CA TRP A 82 -1.46 1.99 13.51
C TRP A 82 -0.69 3.29 13.70
N GLY A 83 -0.53 3.72 14.92
CA GLY A 83 0.17 4.98 15.24
C GLY A 83 1.59 5.04 14.71
N HIS A 84 2.26 3.88 14.53
CA HIS A 84 3.56 3.76 13.87
C HIS A 84 3.45 2.78 12.70
N PRO A 85 3.98 3.13 11.51
CA PRO A 85 3.80 2.29 10.32
C PRO A 85 4.68 1.04 10.27
N ALA A 86 5.67 0.90 11.15
CA ALA A 86 6.62 -0.23 11.10
C ALA A 86 5.90 -1.58 11.07
N GLY A 87 6.19 -2.37 10.05
CA GLY A 87 5.59 -3.69 9.86
C GLY A 87 4.16 -3.67 9.36
N ARG A 88 3.56 -2.49 9.16
CA ARG A 88 2.17 -2.33 8.74
C ARG A 88 2.00 -1.54 7.45
N VAL A 89 2.85 -0.57 7.20
CA VAL A 89 2.80 0.25 5.98
C VAL A 89 4.16 0.23 5.32
N LEU A 90 4.20 -0.15 4.06
CA LEU A 90 5.40 -0.10 3.24
C LEU A 90 5.22 1.02 2.20
N PRO A 91 5.94 2.14 2.34
CA PRO A 91 5.90 3.17 1.31
C PRO A 91 6.77 2.75 0.13
N VAL A 92 6.20 2.79 -1.06
CA VAL A 92 6.91 2.47 -2.31
C VAL A 92 6.99 3.75 -3.14
N ILE A 93 8.18 4.15 -3.54
CA ILE A 93 8.36 5.28 -4.44
C ILE A 93 8.09 4.79 -5.85
N LEU A 94 6.84 5.00 -6.30
CA LEU A 94 6.37 4.51 -7.58
C LEU A 94 6.89 5.36 -8.75
N ARG A 95 6.95 6.68 -8.53
CA ARG A 95 7.49 7.67 -9.47
C ARG A 95 8.33 8.67 -8.70
N PRO A 96 9.29 9.33 -9.35
CA PRO A 96 10.15 10.32 -8.67
C PRO A 96 9.31 11.38 -7.96
N ILE A 97 9.66 11.64 -6.70
CA ILE A 97 8.96 12.59 -5.85
C ILE A 97 9.94 13.21 -4.86
N SER A 98 9.73 14.49 -4.54
CA SER A 98 10.53 15.17 -3.53
C SER A 98 10.24 14.58 -2.15
N LEU A 99 11.28 14.31 -1.36
CA LEU A 99 11.13 13.79 0.00
C LEU A 99 10.31 14.73 0.88
N GLU A 100 10.32 16.03 0.60
CA GLU A 100 9.56 17.01 1.36
C GLU A 100 8.05 16.81 1.23
N ARG A 101 7.60 16.20 0.13
CA ARG A 101 6.19 15.92 -0.11
C ARG A 101 5.71 14.66 0.59
N ILE A 102 6.62 13.82 1.06
CA ILE A 102 6.27 12.57 1.72
C ILE A 102 5.86 12.86 3.16
N PRO A 103 4.66 12.43 3.59
CA PRO A 103 4.21 12.67 4.97
C PRO A 103 5.17 12.11 6.02
N PRO A 104 5.34 12.79 7.16
CA PRO A 104 6.23 12.32 8.22
C PRO A 104 5.93 10.89 8.70
N TYR A 105 4.66 10.50 8.71
CA TYR A 105 4.26 9.15 9.09
C TYR A 105 4.97 8.10 8.23
N LEU A 106 5.04 8.31 6.91
CA LEU A 106 5.71 7.39 5.99
C LEU A 106 7.23 7.45 6.12
N LYS A 107 7.77 8.63 6.48
CA LYS A 107 9.23 8.79 6.63
C LYS A 107 9.76 8.18 7.92
N SER A 108 8.89 7.73 8.82
CA SER A 108 9.34 7.07 10.05
C SER A 108 9.76 5.61 9.81
N VAL A 109 9.58 5.10 8.61
CA VAL A 109 10.08 3.79 8.19
C VAL A 109 10.91 3.94 6.92
N THR A 110 11.65 2.90 6.55
CA THR A 110 12.45 2.90 5.33
C THR A 110 11.53 2.87 4.11
N LEU A 111 11.72 3.81 3.19
CA LEU A 111 11.00 3.84 1.93
C LEU A 111 11.60 2.83 0.97
N LEU A 112 10.76 2.11 0.23
CA LEU A 112 11.25 1.26 -0.84
C LEU A 112 11.43 2.12 -2.11
N GLU A 113 12.66 2.27 -2.54
CA GLU A 113 13.00 2.91 -3.80
C GLU A 113 13.39 1.80 -4.78
N PRO A 114 12.46 1.39 -5.67
CA PRO A 114 12.74 0.27 -6.56
C PRO A 114 13.91 0.56 -7.49
N GLU A 115 14.81 -0.42 -7.62
CA GLU A 115 15.89 -0.39 -8.58
C GLU A 115 15.62 -1.45 -9.65
N GLY A 116 15.76 -1.07 -10.93
CA GLY A 116 15.46 -1.96 -12.03
C GLY A 116 13.95 -2.21 -12.17
N ASP A 117 13.54 -3.46 -12.13
CA ASP A 117 12.13 -3.84 -12.31
C ASP A 117 11.30 -3.51 -11.08
N LEU A 118 10.32 -2.61 -11.26
CA LEU A 118 9.45 -2.16 -10.18
C LEU A 118 8.67 -3.33 -9.56
N THR A 119 8.01 -4.13 -10.38
CA THR A 119 7.18 -5.24 -9.92
C THR A 119 8.00 -6.25 -9.13
N ALA A 120 9.16 -6.63 -9.65
CA ALA A 120 10.04 -7.59 -8.99
C ALA A 120 10.54 -7.06 -7.66
N SER A 121 10.92 -5.77 -7.59
CA SER A 121 11.39 -5.15 -6.35
C SER A 121 10.32 -5.18 -5.26
N VAL A 122 9.09 -4.82 -5.61
CA VAL A 122 7.99 -4.80 -4.65
C VAL A 122 7.64 -6.22 -4.22
N ALA A 123 7.52 -7.15 -5.16
CA ALA A 123 7.18 -8.54 -4.85
C ALA A 123 8.22 -9.19 -3.94
N ASP A 124 9.52 -8.94 -4.18
CA ASP A 124 10.59 -9.44 -3.35
C ASP A 124 10.50 -8.90 -1.92
N GLN A 125 10.26 -7.59 -1.77
CA GLN A 125 10.16 -6.97 -0.46
C GLN A 125 8.96 -7.51 0.32
N VAL A 126 7.82 -7.65 -0.33
CA VAL A 126 6.63 -8.21 0.31
C VAL A 126 6.87 -9.67 0.73
N TYR A 127 7.55 -10.45 -0.12
CA TYR A 127 7.93 -11.82 0.22
C TYR A 127 8.76 -11.85 1.51
N ARG A 128 9.76 -10.97 1.63
CA ARG A 128 10.60 -10.90 2.82
C ARG A 128 9.81 -10.52 4.07
N ILE A 129 8.89 -9.56 3.94
CA ILE A 129 8.02 -9.16 5.06
C ILE A 129 7.15 -10.33 5.50
N ALA A 130 6.57 -11.05 4.55
CA ALA A 130 5.72 -12.21 4.87
C ALA A 130 6.51 -13.31 5.58
N GLN A 131 7.75 -13.57 5.14
CA GLN A 131 8.62 -14.55 5.77
C GLN A 131 9.00 -14.14 7.19
N ALA A 132 9.31 -12.87 7.41
CA ALA A 132 9.62 -12.36 8.74
C ALA A 132 8.42 -12.51 9.70
N ARG A 133 7.21 -12.28 9.22
CA ARG A 133 6.00 -12.46 10.02
C ARG A 133 5.78 -13.91 10.39
N ARG A 134 6.03 -14.85 9.49
CA ARG A 134 5.92 -16.28 9.78
C ARG A 134 6.90 -16.73 10.87
N ARG A 135 8.13 -16.20 10.83
CA ARG A 135 9.14 -16.54 11.83
C ARG A 135 8.81 -15.97 13.21
N ALA A 136 8.09 -14.86 13.24
CA ALA A 136 7.72 -14.20 14.49
C ALA A 136 6.48 -14.82 15.15
N SER A 137 5.71 -15.63 14.42
CA SER A 137 4.47 -16.21 14.95
C SER A 137 4.65 -17.57 15.61
#